data_46118948e74a1b42b17984ef288c7bd7
#
_entry.id   46118948e74a1b42b17984ef288c7bd7
#
_cell.length_a   1.000
_cell.length_b   1.000
_cell.length_c   1.000
_cell.angle_alpha   90.00
_cell.angle_beta   90.00
_cell.angle_gamma   90.00
#
_symmetry.space_group_name_H-M   'P 1'
#
loop_
_entity.id
_entity.type
_entity.pdbx_description
1 polymer ?
#
loop_
_entity_poly.entity_id
_entity_poly.type
_entity_poly.pdbx_seq_one_letter_code
_entity_poly.pdbx_strand_id
1 'polypeptide(L)'
;MNRSLVTASRSVKVECVPTPQFVLDLRQHIGTATLLLPGVQSVVFDDRHDPTTVLLAQRSDNHLWHLPAGIMEPGEQPAPALVREVLEETGVAIRIDRLVSLRTLPTATYPNGDQVQFLSCTFRGHYLSGEAHVADDESIAVDWYDLDELPDSLTPRDREMITRALPVDGPPYFEV
;
A
#
# COMPACT_ATOMS: atom_id res chain seq x y z
N MET A 1 36.76 42.08 1.57
CA MET A 1 35.48 41.82 2.25
C MET A 1 34.77 40.68 1.56
N ASN A 2 34.92 39.49 2.06
CA ASN A 2 34.42 38.25 1.48
C ASN A 2 33.14 37.85 2.22
N ARG A 3 31.97 37.95 1.62
CA ARG A 3 30.71 37.45 2.17
C ARG A 3 30.54 36.00 1.74
N SER A 4 30.76 35.09 2.64
CA SER A 4 30.42 33.68 2.50
C SER A 4 28.90 33.54 2.51
N LEU A 5 28.33 33.05 1.41
CA LEU A 5 26.94 32.62 1.34
C LEU A 5 26.84 31.23 1.94
N VAL A 6 26.31 31.17 3.15
CA VAL A 6 25.90 29.90 3.78
C VAL A 6 24.56 29.51 3.16
N THR A 7 24.58 28.55 2.25
CA THR A 7 23.38 27.88 1.73
C THR A 7 22.82 27.01 2.85
N ALA A 8 21.68 27.41 3.40
CA ALA A 8 20.92 26.58 4.32
C ALA A 8 20.34 25.37 3.54
N SER A 9 20.86 24.20 3.84
CA SER A 9 20.26 22.93 3.42
C SER A 9 18.88 22.83 4.07
N ARG A 10 17.82 22.94 3.26
CA ARG A 10 16.48 22.57 3.66
C ARG A 10 16.47 21.04 3.85
N SER A 11 16.51 20.57 5.09
CA SER A 11 16.09 19.22 5.43
C SER A 11 14.63 19.08 4.99
N VAL A 12 14.40 18.30 3.95
CA VAL A 12 13.06 17.77 3.64
C VAL A 12 12.74 16.82 4.80
N LYS A 13 11.83 17.23 5.69
CA LYS A 13 11.21 16.30 6.62
C LYS A 13 10.45 15.30 5.76
N VAL A 14 10.95 14.09 5.67
CA VAL A 14 10.16 12.94 5.26
C VAL A 14 9.18 12.72 6.41
N GLU A 15 7.96 13.23 6.28
CA GLU A 15 6.88 12.89 7.20
C GLU A 15 6.58 11.42 6.98
N CYS A 16 6.80 10.65 8.03
CA CYS A 16 6.67 9.20 8.04
C CYS A 16 5.18 8.87 8.06
N VAL A 17 4.75 7.94 7.21
CA VAL A 17 3.48 7.19 7.33
C VAL A 17 3.17 6.98 8.82
N PRO A 18 1.97 7.30 9.32
CA PRO A 18 1.68 7.09 10.73
C PRO A 18 1.74 5.60 11.06
N THR A 19 2.85 5.21 11.66
CA THR A 19 3.04 3.83 12.13
C THR A 19 1.98 3.52 13.18
N PRO A 20 1.21 2.43 13.05
CA PRO A 20 0.18 2.07 14.02
C PRO A 20 0.72 2.05 15.47
N GLN A 21 -0.08 2.50 16.43
CA GLN A 21 0.36 2.66 17.81
C GLN A 21 0.92 1.37 18.43
N PHE A 22 0.33 0.22 18.13
CA PHE A 22 0.82 -1.06 18.64
C PHE A 22 2.24 -1.39 18.12
N VAL A 23 2.61 -0.97 16.91
CA VAL A 23 3.97 -1.13 16.38
C VAL A 23 4.95 -0.22 17.13
N LEU A 24 4.56 1.04 17.40
CA LEU A 24 5.36 1.96 18.21
C LEU A 24 5.60 1.41 19.62
N ASP A 25 4.59 0.81 20.23
CA ASP A 25 4.70 0.20 21.57
C ASP A 25 5.66 -1.00 21.54
N LEU A 26 5.56 -1.86 20.52
CA LEU A 26 6.51 -2.97 20.33
C LEU A 26 7.95 -2.45 20.16
N ARG A 27 8.15 -1.38 19.35
CA ARG A 27 9.47 -0.78 19.10
C ARG A 27 10.16 -0.30 20.37
N GLN A 28 9.42 0.14 21.39
CA GLN A 28 9.99 0.51 22.69
C GLN A 28 10.70 -0.68 23.37
N HIS A 29 10.33 -1.91 23.09
CA HIS A 29 10.89 -3.12 23.70
C HIS A 29 11.93 -3.82 22.82
N ILE A 30 11.79 -3.75 21.50
CA ILE A 30 12.64 -4.50 20.56
C ILE A 30 13.61 -3.62 19.76
N GLY A 31 13.51 -2.29 19.87
CA GLY A 31 14.32 -1.36 19.09
C GLY A 31 14.11 -1.57 17.59
N THR A 32 15.20 -1.64 16.83
CA THR A 32 15.19 -1.79 15.36
C THR A 32 15.17 -3.25 14.87
N ALA A 33 15.05 -4.23 15.77
CA ALA A 33 14.99 -5.64 15.39
C ALA A 33 13.89 -5.91 14.35
N THR A 34 14.11 -6.90 13.49
CA THR A 34 13.13 -7.25 12.44
C THR A 34 11.80 -7.66 13.06
N LEU A 35 10.74 -6.95 12.66
CA LEU A 35 9.37 -7.20 13.07
C LEU A 35 8.59 -7.81 11.90
N LEU A 36 8.02 -8.99 12.09
CA LEU A 36 7.11 -9.60 11.12
C LEU A 36 5.70 -9.06 11.34
N LEU A 37 5.15 -8.36 10.37
CA LEU A 37 3.83 -7.74 10.42
C LEU A 37 2.88 -8.35 9.37
N PRO A 38 1.61 -8.58 9.71
CA PRO A 38 0.60 -8.89 8.72
C PRO A 38 0.25 -7.61 7.92
N GLY A 39 0.40 -7.67 6.61
CA GLY A 39 0.05 -6.59 5.68
C GLY A 39 -1.09 -7.02 4.76
N VAL A 40 -1.94 -6.07 4.38
CA VAL A 40 -3.03 -6.25 3.42
C VAL A 40 -2.82 -5.33 2.23
N GLN A 41 -3.17 -5.79 1.03
CA GLN A 41 -3.05 -5.05 -0.22
C GLN A 41 -4.24 -5.38 -1.11
N SER A 42 -4.75 -4.41 -1.88
CA SER A 42 -5.90 -4.61 -2.77
C SER A 42 -5.60 -4.26 -4.21
N VAL A 43 -5.99 -5.15 -5.12
CA VAL A 43 -6.22 -4.80 -6.52
C VAL A 43 -7.70 -4.45 -6.65
N VAL A 44 -8.01 -3.16 -6.69
CA VAL A 44 -9.38 -2.65 -6.79
C VAL A 44 -9.68 -2.31 -8.24
N PHE A 45 -10.66 -3.00 -8.81
CA PHE A 45 -11.16 -2.73 -10.15
C PHE A 45 -12.44 -1.89 -10.13
N ASP A 46 -12.68 -1.13 -11.19
CA ASP A 46 -13.91 -0.35 -11.41
C ASP A 46 -15.15 -1.23 -11.53
N ASP A 47 -15.03 -2.40 -12.18
CA ASP A 47 -16.09 -3.40 -12.32
C ASP A 47 -15.63 -4.79 -11.89
N ARG A 48 -16.60 -5.60 -11.44
CA ARG A 48 -16.32 -6.96 -10.98
C ARG A 48 -16.03 -7.94 -12.11
N HIS A 49 -16.74 -7.83 -13.24
CA HIS A 49 -16.77 -8.85 -14.29
C HIS A 49 -16.03 -8.42 -15.55
N ASP A 50 -16.04 -7.13 -15.85
CA ASP A 50 -15.43 -6.54 -17.05
C ASP A 50 -14.59 -5.31 -16.66
N PRO A 51 -13.51 -5.50 -15.89
CA PRO A 51 -12.70 -4.40 -15.40
C PRO A 51 -11.96 -3.70 -16.54
N THR A 52 -12.01 -2.38 -16.54
CA THR A 52 -11.26 -1.53 -17.47
C THR A 52 -10.19 -0.73 -16.79
N THR A 53 -10.40 -0.39 -15.50
CA THR A 53 -9.45 0.42 -14.72
C THR A 53 -9.13 -0.22 -13.36
N VAL A 54 -8.00 0.20 -12.80
CA VAL A 54 -7.53 -0.18 -11.47
C VAL A 54 -7.20 1.06 -10.65
N LEU A 55 -7.58 1.05 -9.37
CA LEU A 55 -7.28 2.11 -8.42
C LEU A 55 -5.82 2.02 -7.97
N LEU A 56 -5.09 3.13 -8.09
CA LEU A 56 -3.72 3.26 -7.62
C LEU A 56 -3.59 4.50 -6.73
N ALA A 57 -2.63 4.43 -5.80
CA ALA A 57 -2.20 5.56 -4.99
C ALA A 57 -0.73 5.88 -5.27
N GLN A 58 -0.33 7.13 -5.17
CA GLN A 58 1.06 7.56 -5.34
C GLN A 58 1.64 7.96 -4.00
N ARG A 59 2.71 7.29 -3.59
CA ARG A 59 3.35 7.52 -2.29
C ARG A 59 4.01 8.89 -2.20
N SER A 60 3.91 9.51 -1.03
CA SER A 60 4.54 10.80 -0.75
C SER A 60 6.07 10.70 -0.55
N ASP A 61 6.60 9.53 -0.13
CA ASP A 61 8.00 9.34 0.21
C ASP A 61 8.93 9.08 -1.00
N ASN A 62 8.43 8.39 -2.04
CA ASN A 62 9.23 7.97 -3.19
C ASN A 62 8.58 8.25 -4.55
N HIS A 63 7.36 8.79 -4.56
CA HIS A 63 6.56 9.12 -5.74
C HIS A 63 6.25 7.92 -6.66
N LEU A 64 6.36 6.70 -6.17
CA LEU A 64 5.96 5.52 -6.92
C LEU A 64 4.45 5.29 -6.81
N TRP A 65 3.84 4.87 -7.92
CA TRP A 65 2.48 4.35 -7.89
C TRP A 65 2.47 2.94 -7.31
N HIS A 66 1.46 2.64 -6.51
CA HIS A 66 1.29 1.36 -5.86
C HIS A 66 -0.20 1.00 -5.71
N LEU A 67 -0.46 -0.27 -5.43
CA LEU A 67 -1.78 -0.74 -5.01
C LEU A 67 -2.05 -0.29 -3.57
N PRO A 68 -3.26 0.16 -3.22
CA PRO A 68 -3.64 0.50 -1.85
C PRO A 68 -3.32 -0.64 -0.89
N ALA A 69 -2.70 -0.31 0.24
CA ALA A 69 -2.19 -1.31 1.18
C ALA A 69 -2.03 -0.73 2.58
N GLY A 70 -2.20 -1.56 3.60
CA GLY A 70 -2.02 -1.15 4.97
C GLY A 70 -1.58 -2.26 5.92
N ILE A 71 -1.50 -1.94 7.20
CA ILE A 71 -1.13 -2.87 8.27
C ILE A 71 -2.39 -3.26 9.03
N MET A 72 -2.59 -4.57 9.21
CA MET A 72 -3.68 -5.05 10.06
C MET A 72 -3.45 -4.64 11.53
N GLU A 73 -4.48 -4.18 12.17
CA GLU A 73 -4.46 -3.93 13.61
C GLU A 73 -4.81 -5.19 14.43
N PRO A 74 -4.35 -5.27 15.69
CA PRO A 74 -4.70 -6.37 16.57
C PRO A 74 -6.20 -6.56 16.71
N GLY A 75 -6.69 -7.77 16.38
CA GLY A 75 -8.11 -8.12 16.43
C GLY A 75 -8.85 -8.01 15.10
N GLU A 76 -8.26 -7.41 14.08
CA GLU A 76 -8.87 -7.33 12.76
C GLU A 76 -8.73 -8.65 11.97
N GLN A 77 -9.67 -8.85 11.05
CA GLN A 77 -9.54 -9.87 10.00
C GLN A 77 -8.97 -9.20 8.73
N PRO A 78 -8.22 -9.94 7.87
CA PRO A 78 -7.53 -9.35 6.72
C PRO A 78 -8.44 -8.58 5.74
N ALA A 79 -9.59 -9.13 5.37
CA ALA A 79 -10.47 -8.48 4.41
C ALA A 79 -11.17 -7.22 4.98
N PRO A 80 -11.73 -7.21 6.20
CA PRO A 80 -12.20 -5.99 6.86
C PRO A 80 -11.12 -4.91 7.03
N ALA A 81 -9.90 -5.29 7.45
CA ALA A 81 -8.76 -4.36 7.56
C ALA A 81 -8.49 -3.66 6.22
N LEU A 82 -8.45 -4.45 5.14
CA LEU A 82 -8.22 -3.89 3.82
C LEU A 82 -9.33 -2.96 3.33
N VAL A 83 -10.60 -3.27 3.61
CA VAL A 83 -11.73 -2.38 3.27
C VAL A 83 -11.60 -1.04 4.01
N ARG A 84 -11.16 -1.04 5.28
CA ARG A 84 -10.89 0.16 6.06
C ARG A 84 -9.74 0.97 5.44
N GLU A 85 -8.58 0.33 5.20
CA GLU A 85 -7.39 0.98 4.63
C GLU A 85 -7.69 1.65 3.28
N VAL A 86 -8.34 0.92 2.35
CA VAL A 86 -8.70 1.49 1.05
C VAL A 86 -9.61 2.72 1.19
N LEU A 87 -10.58 2.67 2.09
CA LEU A 87 -11.46 3.82 2.34
C LEU A 87 -10.69 5.00 2.95
N GLU A 88 -9.80 4.75 3.91
CA GLU A 88 -9.00 5.76 4.60
C GLU A 88 -7.97 6.41 3.68
N GLU A 89 -7.29 5.63 2.81
CA GLU A 89 -6.28 6.14 1.88
C GLU A 89 -6.88 6.85 0.65
N THR A 90 -8.02 6.35 0.14
CA THR A 90 -8.48 6.70 -1.21
C THR A 90 -9.88 7.31 -1.29
N GLY A 91 -10.66 7.29 -0.21
CA GLY A 91 -12.07 7.70 -0.22
C GLY A 91 -13.01 6.73 -0.95
N VAL A 92 -12.52 5.59 -1.41
CA VAL A 92 -13.27 4.60 -2.20
C VAL A 92 -13.74 3.45 -1.32
N ALA A 93 -15.04 3.18 -1.33
CA ALA A 93 -15.61 1.99 -0.71
C ALA A 93 -15.56 0.80 -1.69
N ILE A 94 -15.10 -0.34 -1.21
CA ILE A 94 -14.88 -1.54 -2.02
C ILE A 94 -15.57 -2.77 -1.45
N ARG A 95 -15.72 -3.79 -2.29
CA ARG A 95 -16.06 -5.15 -1.88
C ARG A 95 -14.95 -6.10 -2.26
N ILE A 96 -14.56 -6.96 -1.31
CA ILE A 96 -13.57 -8.00 -1.55
C ILE A 96 -14.22 -9.18 -2.25
N ASP A 97 -13.58 -9.67 -3.33
CA ASP A 97 -14.01 -10.83 -4.11
C ASP A 97 -13.30 -12.09 -3.66
N ARG A 98 -11.96 -12.07 -3.60
CA ARG A 98 -11.13 -13.23 -3.25
C ARG A 98 -9.72 -12.85 -2.80
N LEU A 99 -9.03 -13.79 -2.17
CA LEU A 99 -7.58 -13.73 -1.97
C LEU A 99 -6.87 -14.01 -3.31
N VAL A 100 -5.91 -13.16 -3.67
CA VAL A 100 -5.09 -13.28 -4.88
C VAL A 100 -3.74 -13.93 -4.55
N SER A 101 -3.12 -13.50 -3.45
CA SER A 101 -1.77 -13.95 -3.07
C SER A 101 -1.58 -13.89 -1.56
N LEU A 102 -0.81 -14.86 -1.07
CA LEU A 102 -0.28 -14.88 0.30
C LEU A 102 1.22 -15.16 0.21
N ARG A 103 2.05 -14.20 0.62
CA ARG A 103 3.51 -14.37 0.59
C ARG A 103 4.24 -13.46 1.58
N THR A 104 5.43 -13.85 2.00
CA THR A 104 6.34 -13.03 2.78
C THR A 104 7.16 -12.15 1.84
N LEU A 105 7.19 -10.85 2.10
CA LEU A 105 7.99 -9.90 1.34
C LEU A 105 9.44 -9.86 1.86
N PRO A 106 10.41 -9.39 1.05
CA PRO A 106 11.76 -9.10 1.54
C PRO A 106 11.72 -8.11 2.71
N THR A 107 12.71 -8.23 3.63
CA THR A 107 12.84 -7.28 4.72
C THR A 107 13.10 -5.86 4.19
N ALA A 108 12.29 -4.92 4.60
CA ALA A 108 12.48 -3.50 4.36
C ALA A 108 13.21 -2.86 5.56
N THR A 109 14.12 -1.93 5.27
CA THR A 109 14.79 -1.12 6.30
C THR A 109 14.38 0.34 6.09
N TYR A 110 13.80 0.93 7.11
CA TYR A 110 13.38 2.33 7.11
C TYR A 110 14.54 3.29 7.44
N PRO A 111 14.44 4.59 7.11
CA PRO A 111 15.52 5.57 7.37
C PRO A 111 15.93 5.68 8.84
N ASN A 112 15.02 5.39 9.78
CA ASN A 112 15.30 5.37 11.21
C ASN A 112 16.00 4.08 11.68
N GLY A 113 16.28 3.13 10.77
CA GLY A 113 16.92 1.85 11.04
C GLY A 113 15.96 0.71 11.39
N ASP A 114 14.66 0.96 11.51
CA ASP A 114 13.67 -0.07 11.77
C ASP A 114 13.63 -1.09 10.64
N GLN A 115 13.58 -2.36 10.99
CA GLN A 115 13.44 -3.45 10.03
C GLN A 115 12.06 -4.09 10.14
N VAL A 116 11.40 -4.23 8.98
CA VAL A 116 10.07 -4.85 8.89
C VAL A 116 10.05 -5.87 7.76
N GLN A 117 9.41 -6.99 8.01
CA GLN A 117 9.07 -7.98 7.01
C GLN A 117 7.56 -8.18 7.02
N PHE A 118 6.91 -8.12 5.86
CA PHE A 118 5.46 -8.29 5.77
C PHE A 118 5.07 -9.69 5.31
N LEU A 119 4.12 -10.30 6.03
CA LEU A 119 3.28 -11.34 5.48
C LEU A 119 2.13 -10.66 4.73
N SER A 120 2.26 -10.53 3.42
CA SER A 120 1.32 -9.79 2.58
C SER A 120 0.18 -10.67 2.10
N CYS A 121 -1.05 -10.23 2.41
CA CYS A 121 -2.31 -10.78 1.90
C CYS A 121 -2.83 -9.84 0.80
N THR A 122 -2.68 -10.21 -0.47
CA THR A 122 -3.23 -9.42 -1.58
C THR A 122 -4.59 -9.93 -1.97
N PHE A 123 -5.59 -9.03 -2.02
CA PHE A 123 -6.96 -9.36 -2.39
C PHE A 123 -7.35 -8.70 -3.71
N ARG A 124 -8.27 -9.35 -4.43
CA ARG A 124 -9.08 -8.73 -5.47
C ARG A 124 -10.30 -8.08 -4.82
N GLY A 125 -10.58 -6.87 -5.21
CA GLY A 125 -11.81 -6.17 -4.87
C GLY A 125 -12.36 -5.41 -6.06
N HIS A 126 -13.58 -4.90 -5.92
CA HIS A 126 -14.20 -4.01 -6.89
C HIS A 126 -14.87 -2.83 -6.20
N TYR A 127 -15.00 -1.75 -6.96
CA TYR A 127 -15.64 -0.51 -6.57
C TYR A 127 -17.10 -0.71 -6.16
N LEU A 128 -17.52 -0.04 -5.10
CA LEU A 128 -18.92 0.07 -4.68
C LEU A 128 -19.42 1.50 -4.77
N SER A 129 -18.68 2.44 -4.21
CA SER A 129 -19.06 3.86 -4.14
C SER A 129 -17.88 4.72 -3.69
N GLY A 130 -18.06 6.04 -3.71
CA GLY A 130 -17.05 7.03 -3.32
C GLY A 130 -16.39 7.69 -4.51
N GLU A 131 -15.60 8.71 -4.27
CA GLU A 131 -14.81 9.42 -5.27
C GLU A 131 -13.34 9.27 -4.91
N ALA A 132 -12.52 8.81 -5.86
CA ALA A 132 -11.09 8.62 -5.63
C ALA A 132 -10.42 9.98 -5.37
N HIS A 133 -9.82 10.13 -4.21
CA HIS A 133 -9.07 11.32 -3.81
C HIS A 133 -8.04 10.96 -2.74
N VAL A 134 -7.04 11.80 -2.56
CA VAL A 134 -6.09 11.70 -1.45
C VAL A 134 -6.85 11.96 -0.15
N ALA A 135 -6.99 10.94 0.69
CA ALA A 135 -7.76 11.01 1.92
C ALA A 135 -6.89 11.01 3.19
N ASP A 136 -5.59 10.74 3.04
CA ASP A 136 -4.59 10.75 4.12
C ASP A 136 -3.31 11.51 3.73
N ASP A 137 -2.30 11.52 4.62
CA ASP A 137 -1.01 12.18 4.39
C ASP A 137 0.05 11.23 3.74
N GLU A 138 -0.31 9.97 3.48
CA GLU A 138 0.61 8.95 2.94
C GLU A 138 0.74 9.06 1.43
N SER A 139 -0.33 9.46 0.78
CA SER A 139 -0.43 9.59 -0.67
C SER A 139 -0.41 11.06 -1.11
N ILE A 140 0.12 11.31 -2.30
CA ILE A 140 0.09 12.62 -2.98
C ILE A 140 -0.86 12.64 -4.17
N ALA A 141 -1.28 11.48 -4.64
CA ALA A 141 -2.29 11.31 -5.68
C ALA A 141 -2.99 9.96 -5.53
N VAL A 142 -4.25 9.90 -5.89
CA VAL A 142 -5.06 8.69 -6.01
C VAL A 142 -5.86 8.82 -7.31
N ASP A 143 -5.79 7.80 -8.16
CA ASP A 143 -6.49 7.85 -9.45
C ASP A 143 -6.80 6.44 -9.99
N TRP A 144 -7.73 6.39 -10.95
CA TRP A 144 -8.07 5.21 -11.72
C TRP A 144 -7.24 5.16 -13.00
N TYR A 145 -6.53 4.06 -13.22
CA TYR A 145 -5.69 3.86 -14.40
C TYR A 145 -6.24 2.78 -15.30
N ASP A 146 -6.29 3.06 -16.60
CA ASP A 146 -6.62 2.05 -17.60
C ASP A 146 -5.64 0.88 -17.51
N LEU A 147 -6.17 -0.34 -17.59
CA LEU A 147 -5.35 -1.57 -17.48
C LEU A 147 -4.31 -1.69 -18.59
N ASP A 148 -4.55 -1.05 -19.74
CA ASP A 148 -3.64 -1.02 -20.88
C ASP A 148 -2.60 0.13 -20.78
N GLU A 149 -2.81 1.12 -19.87
CA GLU A 149 -1.98 2.32 -19.73
C GLU A 149 -1.49 2.53 -18.28
N LEU A 150 -1.02 1.46 -17.65
CA LEU A 150 -0.50 1.53 -16.27
C LEU A 150 0.78 2.38 -16.18
N PRO A 151 0.95 3.22 -15.14
CA PRO A 151 2.08 4.12 -14.99
C PRO A 151 3.43 3.38 -14.93
N ASP A 152 4.45 3.90 -15.60
CA ASP A 152 5.80 3.29 -15.66
C ASP A 152 6.43 3.09 -14.28
N SER A 153 6.11 3.96 -13.33
CA SER A 153 6.60 3.89 -11.95
C SER A 153 5.91 2.84 -11.08
N LEU A 154 4.85 2.17 -11.59
CA LEU A 154 4.22 1.05 -10.89
C LEU A 154 5.19 -0.13 -10.83
N THR A 155 5.36 -0.72 -9.62
CA THR A 155 6.34 -1.78 -9.42
C THR A 155 6.03 -3.05 -10.23
N PRO A 156 7.05 -3.82 -10.64
CA PRO A 156 6.83 -5.11 -11.31
C PRO A 156 5.95 -6.07 -10.48
N ARG A 157 6.09 -6.01 -9.16
CA ARG A 157 5.28 -6.81 -8.24
C ARG A 157 3.80 -6.42 -8.30
N ASP A 158 3.49 -5.13 -8.29
CA ASP A 158 2.10 -4.66 -8.32
C ASP A 158 1.46 -4.98 -9.69
N ARG A 159 2.22 -4.85 -10.79
CA ARG A 159 1.77 -5.30 -12.13
C ARG A 159 1.46 -6.80 -12.15
N GLU A 160 2.30 -7.62 -11.50
CA GLU A 160 2.04 -9.06 -11.35
C GLU A 160 0.73 -9.31 -10.58
N MET A 161 0.50 -8.57 -9.49
CA MET A 161 -0.74 -8.73 -8.70
C MET A 161 -1.98 -8.31 -9.48
N ILE A 162 -1.93 -7.23 -10.26
CA ILE A 162 -3.02 -6.82 -11.16
C ILE A 162 -3.33 -7.96 -12.15
N THR A 163 -2.31 -8.49 -12.83
CA THR A 163 -2.48 -9.60 -13.77
C THR A 163 -3.12 -10.83 -13.12
N ARG A 164 -2.67 -11.21 -11.93
CA ARG A 164 -3.22 -12.34 -11.16
C ARG A 164 -4.65 -12.10 -10.66
N ALA A 165 -5.01 -10.84 -10.48
CA ALA A 165 -6.33 -10.45 -10.01
C ALA A 165 -7.37 -10.34 -11.13
N LEU A 166 -6.99 -10.24 -12.41
CA LEU A 166 -7.93 -10.09 -13.52
C LEU A 166 -9.05 -11.16 -13.52
N PRO A 167 -8.77 -12.47 -13.34
CA PRO A 167 -9.84 -13.44 -13.22
C PRO A 167 -10.68 -13.22 -11.97
N VAL A 168 -12.02 -13.21 -12.11
CA VAL A 168 -12.95 -13.07 -10.98
C VAL A 168 -12.76 -14.18 -9.96
N ASP A 169 -12.57 -15.41 -10.46
CA ASP A 169 -12.36 -16.62 -9.67
C ASP A 169 -10.96 -17.20 -9.93
N GLY A 170 -10.43 -17.92 -8.97
CA GLY A 170 -9.15 -18.61 -9.08
C GLY A 170 -8.50 -18.87 -7.71
N PRO A 171 -7.59 -19.83 -7.65
CA PRO A 171 -6.86 -20.10 -6.41
C PRO A 171 -5.90 -18.95 -6.08
N PRO A 172 -5.62 -18.71 -4.79
CA PRO A 172 -4.59 -17.78 -4.41
C PRO A 172 -3.20 -18.32 -4.80
N TYR A 173 -2.32 -17.39 -5.15
CA TYR A 173 -0.90 -17.69 -5.36
C TYR A 173 -0.16 -17.70 -4.01
N PHE A 174 0.69 -18.70 -3.81
CA PHE A 174 1.70 -18.75 -2.75
C PHE A 174 2.92 -19.53 -3.25
N GLU A 175 4.08 -19.16 -2.75
CA GLU A 175 5.33 -19.87 -3.05
C GLU A 175 5.37 -21.22 -2.31
N VAL A 176 5.88 -22.26 -2.98
CA VAL A 176 6.06 -23.62 -2.45
C VAL A 176 7.52 -24.02 -2.48
#